data_df0162c28e4535648a3df003b87fa954
#
_entry.id   df0162c28e4535648a3df003b87fa954
#
_cell.length_a   1.000
_cell.length_b   1.000
_cell.length_c   1.000
_cell.angle_alpha   90.00
_cell.angle_beta   90.00
_cell.angle_gamma   90.00
#
_symmetry.space_group_name_H-M   'P 1'
#
loop_
_entity.id
_entity.type
_entity.pdbx_description
1 polymer ?
#
loop_
_entity_poly.entity_id
_entity_poly.type
_entity_poly.pdbx_seq_one_letter_code
_entity_poly.pdbx_strand_id
1 'polypeptide(L)'
;AARALLAAGVGHGERIAQLTTPRPEFMVLYAAAARIGAIWLGLNPRARYDELGYIVGDSRPRILFSIAEFEGRDYGDDVSRLFSESESAEQLVMMAPEARTPAISFEEFLAGGAKIDAATYEKACARARPGDAALIVYTSGSTGQPKGALLSQGGIVRTCLEQCRHWWAEPFRIIINVPVNHIGGAVQGATQALVAGGTNVLMERFDPAAIPGVIE
;
A
#
# COMPACT_ATOMS: atom_id res chain seq x y z
N ALA A 1 0.45 13.02 1.25
CA ALA A 1 -0.32 11.79 1.50
C ALA A 1 -0.64 11.61 2.98
N ALA A 2 0.34 11.61 3.92
CA ALA A 2 0.05 11.36 5.35
C ALA A 2 -0.95 12.37 5.95
N ARG A 3 -0.82 13.66 5.64
CA ARG A 3 -1.82 14.66 6.02
C ARG A 3 -3.19 14.41 5.36
N ALA A 4 -3.21 13.92 4.13
CA ALA A 4 -4.47 13.58 3.45
C ALA A 4 -5.16 12.38 4.12
N LEU A 5 -4.40 11.36 4.54
CA LEU A 5 -4.93 10.26 5.36
C LEU A 5 -5.55 10.77 6.66
N LEU A 6 -4.86 11.67 7.38
CA LEU A 6 -5.39 12.28 8.61
C LEU A 6 -6.68 13.10 8.35
N ALA A 7 -6.71 13.88 7.25
CA ALA A 7 -7.89 14.66 6.87
C ALA A 7 -9.10 13.78 6.53
N ALA A 8 -8.86 12.59 6.01
CA ALA A 8 -9.87 11.56 5.74
C ALA A 8 -10.18 10.67 6.97
N GLY A 9 -9.72 11.06 8.16
CA GLY A 9 -10.02 10.38 9.42
C GLY A 9 -9.16 9.14 9.70
N VAL A 10 -8.17 8.82 8.86
CA VAL A 10 -7.25 7.69 9.12
C VAL A 10 -6.25 8.10 10.20
N GLY A 11 -6.28 7.40 11.32
CA GLY A 11 -5.37 7.62 12.43
C GLY A 11 -4.54 6.39 12.78
N HIS A 12 -3.92 6.42 13.95
CA HIS A 12 -3.11 5.34 14.49
C HIS A 12 -3.94 4.04 14.64
N GLY A 13 -3.44 2.94 14.06
CA GLY A 13 -4.10 1.62 14.08
C GLY A 13 -5.22 1.45 13.04
N GLU A 14 -5.62 2.51 12.33
CA GLU A 14 -6.58 2.44 11.23
C GLU A 14 -5.96 1.76 10.00
N ARG A 15 -6.78 1.08 9.20
CA ARG A 15 -6.34 0.36 7.99
C ARG A 15 -6.73 1.14 6.75
N ILE A 16 -5.82 1.11 5.77
CA ILE A 16 -6.12 1.49 4.39
C ILE A 16 -5.83 0.30 3.47
N ALA A 17 -6.67 0.07 2.48
CA ALA A 17 -6.46 -0.97 1.48
C ALA A 17 -6.18 -0.34 0.12
N GLN A 18 -5.24 -0.93 -0.61
CA GLN A 18 -4.81 -0.44 -1.91
C GLN A 18 -4.75 -1.56 -2.94
N LEU A 19 -5.66 -1.53 -3.91
CA LEU A 19 -5.60 -2.37 -5.10
C LEU A 19 -4.59 -1.75 -6.06
N THR A 20 -3.41 -2.36 -6.17
CA THR A 20 -2.29 -1.70 -6.84
C THR A 20 -1.23 -2.68 -7.35
N THR A 21 -0.45 -2.20 -8.29
CA THR A 21 0.78 -2.79 -8.84
C THR A 21 2.02 -2.05 -8.28
N PRO A 22 3.26 -2.47 -8.60
CA PRO A 22 4.46 -1.69 -8.30
C PRO A 22 4.48 -0.34 -9.03
N ARG A 23 3.99 0.72 -8.36
CA ARG A 23 3.90 2.07 -8.89
C ARG A 23 4.12 3.13 -7.79
N PRO A 24 4.44 4.40 -8.15
CA PRO A 24 4.78 5.43 -7.16
C PRO A 24 3.73 5.61 -6.06
N GLU A 25 2.44 5.55 -6.41
CA GLU A 25 1.34 5.76 -5.46
C GLU A 25 1.31 4.68 -4.36
N PHE A 26 1.76 3.44 -4.68
CA PHE A 26 1.96 2.41 -3.66
C PHE A 26 2.96 2.89 -2.60
N MET A 27 4.16 3.31 -3.04
CA MET A 27 5.22 3.75 -2.13
C MET A 27 4.79 4.93 -1.27
N VAL A 28 4.10 5.91 -1.89
CA VAL A 28 3.62 7.11 -1.22
C VAL A 28 2.59 6.77 -0.14
N LEU A 29 1.62 5.91 -0.41
CA LEU A 29 0.58 5.54 0.55
C LEU A 29 1.12 4.62 1.65
N TYR A 30 1.96 3.64 1.29
CA TYR A 30 2.58 2.73 2.24
C TYR A 30 3.44 3.49 3.28
N ALA A 31 4.34 4.37 2.81
CA ALA A 31 5.16 5.20 3.68
C ALA A 31 4.34 6.21 4.49
N ALA A 32 3.29 6.80 3.90
CA ALA A 32 2.40 7.73 4.56
C ALA A 32 1.61 7.07 5.70
N ALA A 33 1.10 5.86 5.49
CA ALA A 33 0.41 5.09 6.53
C ALA A 33 1.36 4.76 7.68
N ALA A 34 2.54 4.21 7.40
CA ALA A 34 3.54 3.90 8.41
C ALA A 34 3.94 5.14 9.23
N ARG A 35 4.06 6.32 8.59
CA ARG A 35 4.45 7.57 9.24
C ARG A 35 3.49 8.03 10.34
N ILE A 36 2.20 7.73 10.23
CA ILE A 36 1.16 8.10 11.20
C ILE A 36 0.68 6.93 12.06
N GLY A 37 1.35 5.76 11.94
CA GLY A 37 0.97 4.55 12.67
C GLY A 37 -0.32 3.89 12.17
N ALA A 38 -0.72 4.17 10.94
CA ALA A 38 -1.77 3.45 10.24
C ALA A 38 -1.22 2.19 9.57
N ILE A 39 -2.11 1.26 9.24
CA ILE A 39 -1.77 -0.05 8.70
C ILE A 39 -2.12 -0.07 7.20
N TRP A 40 -1.13 -0.35 6.37
CA TRP A 40 -1.35 -0.53 4.94
C TRP A 40 -1.65 -2.00 4.61
N LEU A 41 -2.55 -2.20 3.65
CA LEU A 41 -2.93 -3.49 3.11
C LEU A 41 -2.90 -3.43 1.58
N GLY A 42 -2.11 -4.29 0.94
CA GLY A 42 -2.14 -4.48 -0.50
C GLY A 42 -3.20 -5.47 -0.94
N LEU A 43 -4.01 -5.10 -1.93
CA LEU A 43 -4.94 -5.98 -2.64
C LEU A 43 -4.32 -6.40 -3.98
N ASN A 44 -4.44 -7.68 -4.32
CA ASN A 44 -3.88 -8.21 -5.57
C ASN A 44 -4.81 -7.89 -6.75
N PRO A 45 -4.35 -7.18 -7.79
CA PRO A 45 -5.16 -6.93 -8.98
C PRO A 45 -5.60 -8.20 -9.73
N ARG A 46 -4.87 -9.31 -9.57
CA ARG A 46 -5.23 -10.59 -10.18
C ARG A 46 -6.19 -11.43 -9.35
N ALA A 47 -6.56 -10.96 -8.14
CA ALA A 47 -7.53 -11.65 -7.30
C ALA A 47 -8.94 -11.60 -7.89
N ARG A 48 -9.75 -12.60 -7.56
CA ARG A 48 -11.17 -12.63 -7.90
C ARG A 48 -11.95 -11.70 -6.98
N TYR A 49 -13.11 -11.25 -7.44
CA TYR A 49 -13.98 -10.36 -6.66
C TYR A 49 -14.29 -10.90 -5.26
N ASP A 50 -14.67 -12.18 -5.16
CA ASP A 50 -15.01 -12.82 -3.88
C ASP A 50 -13.84 -12.81 -2.87
N GLU A 51 -12.61 -12.98 -3.38
CA GLU A 51 -11.39 -12.90 -2.57
C GLU A 51 -11.14 -11.47 -2.09
N LEU A 52 -11.28 -10.49 -2.97
CA LEU A 52 -11.17 -9.07 -2.62
C LEU A 52 -12.23 -8.68 -1.58
N GLY A 53 -13.48 -9.11 -1.77
CA GLY A 53 -14.59 -8.87 -0.84
C GLY A 53 -14.33 -9.45 0.54
N TYR A 54 -13.84 -10.70 0.60
CA TYR A 54 -13.46 -11.33 1.85
C TYR A 54 -12.35 -10.54 2.58
N ILE A 55 -11.28 -10.17 1.87
CA ILE A 55 -10.14 -9.43 2.43
C ILE A 55 -10.58 -8.07 2.96
N VAL A 56 -11.39 -7.33 2.19
CA VAL A 56 -11.92 -6.02 2.60
C VAL A 56 -12.83 -6.15 3.82
N GLY A 57 -13.72 -7.14 3.85
CA GLY A 57 -14.62 -7.41 4.97
C GLY A 57 -13.88 -7.78 6.26
N ASP A 58 -12.83 -8.63 6.16
CA ASP A 58 -12.03 -9.07 7.30
C ASP A 58 -11.09 -7.97 7.82
N SER A 59 -10.38 -7.27 6.93
CA SER A 59 -9.43 -6.21 7.30
C SER A 59 -10.09 -4.89 7.71
N ARG A 60 -11.32 -4.64 7.27
CA ARG A 60 -12.13 -3.46 7.58
C ARG A 60 -11.36 -2.14 7.36
N PRO A 61 -10.89 -1.85 6.15
CA PRO A 61 -10.16 -0.62 5.87
C PRO A 61 -11.11 0.58 5.88
N ARG A 62 -10.59 1.73 6.32
CA ARG A 62 -11.32 2.99 6.30
C ARG A 62 -11.37 3.64 4.92
N ILE A 63 -10.32 3.44 4.13
CA ILE A 63 -10.22 3.94 2.75
C ILE A 63 -9.83 2.80 1.83
N LEU A 64 -10.50 2.76 0.67
CA LEU A 64 -10.12 1.92 -0.46
C LEU A 64 -9.45 2.79 -1.52
N PHE A 65 -8.23 2.44 -1.91
CA PHE A 65 -7.52 3.00 -3.06
C PHE A 65 -7.49 1.98 -4.17
N SER A 66 -7.68 2.41 -5.41
CA SER A 66 -7.63 1.50 -6.56
C SER A 66 -6.99 2.13 -7.78
N ILE A 67 -6.26 1.31 -8.54
CA ILE A 67 -5.98 1.59 -9.95
C ILE A 67 -7.27 1.49 -10.77
N ALA A 68 -7.32 2.18 -11.92
CA ALA A 68 -8.48 2.10 -12.81
C ALA A 68 -8.45 0.83 -13.66
N GLU A 69 -7.26 0.44 -14.14
CA GLU A 69 -7.07 -0.70 -15.04
C GLU A 69 -5.74 -1.40 -14.77
N PHE A 70 -5.70 -2.70 -15.03
CA PHE A 70 -4.47 -3.49 -15.11
C PHE A 70 -4.66 -4.71 -16.03
N GLU A 71 -3.76 -4.91 -17.00
CA GLU A 71 -3.77 -6.04 -17.94
C GLU A 71 -5.12 -6.22 -18.67
N GLY A 72 -5.77 -5.10 -19.02
CA GLY A 72 -7.05 -5.08 -19.73
C GLY A 72 -8.28 -5.30 -18.85
N ARG A 73 -8.12 -5.46 -17.53
CA ARG A 73 -9.23 -5.50 -16.58
C ARG A 73 -9.50 -4.11 -16.02
N ASP A 74 -10.70 -3.58 -16.24
CA ASP A 74 -11.22 -2.40 -15.57
C ASP A 74 -11.70 -2.76 -14.16
N TYR A 75 -11.41 -1.90 -13.19
CA TYR A 75 -11.78 -2.12 -11.79
C TYR A 75 -12.90 -1.19 -11.30
N GLY A 76 -13.38 -0.27 -12.12
CA GLY A 76 -14.34 0.76 -11.72
C GLY A 76 -15.58 0.18 -11.05
N ASP A 77 -16.21 -0.80 -11.68
CA ASP A 77 -17.42 -1.44 -11.17
C ASP A 77 -17.11 -2.34 -9.95
N ASP A 78 -16.05 -3.15 -10.02
CA ASP A 78 -15.64 -4.03 -8.93
C ASP A 78 -15.35 -3.24 -7.65
N VAL A 79 -14.58 -2.15 -7.73
CA VAL A 79 -14.22 -1.38 -6.52
C VAL A 79 -15.36 -0.51 -6.01
N SER A 80 -16.24 -0.03 -6.89
CA SER A 80 -17.47 0.67 -6.49
C SER A 80 -18.40 -0.26 -5.71
N ARG A 81 -18.51 -1.50 -6.17
CA ARG A 81 -19.27 -2.54 -5.49
C ARG A 81 -18.63 -2.93 -4.16
N LEU A 82 -17.31 -3.17 -4.11
CA LEU A 82 -16.57 -3.44 -2.87
C LEU A 82 -16.77 -2.32 -1.85
N PHE A 83 -16.73 -1.06 -2.29
CA PHE A 83 -16.96 0.09 -1.44
C PHE A 83 -18.38 0.12 -0.89
N SER A 84 -19.39 -0.13 -1.73
CA SER A 84 -20.80 -0.11 -1.32
C SER A 84 -21.18 -1.26 -0.38
N GLU A 85 -20.51 -2.42 -0.49
CA GLU A 85 -20.71 -3.59 0.36
C GLU A 85 -19.86 -3.54 1.64
N SER A 86 -18.88 -2.62 1.73
CA SER A 86 -18.02 -2.49 2.89
C SER A 86 -18.69 -1.72 4.02
N GLU A 87 -18.77 -2.33 5.21
CA GLU A 87 -19.28 -1.66 6.41
C GLU A 87 -18.32 -0.63 7.03
N SER A 88 -17.04 -0.63 6.60
CA SER A 88 -15.97 0.16 7.22
C SER A 88 -15.37 1.22 6.32
N ALA A 89 -15.47 1.07 4.99
CA ALA A 89 -14.90 2.02 4.06
C ALA A 89 -15.74 3.29 3.98
N GLU A 90 -15.13 4.42 4.31
CA GLU A 90 -15.78 5.73 4.29
C GLU A 90 -15.43 6.52 3.02
N GLN A 91 -14.38 6.10 2.30
CA GLN A 91 -13.92 6.77 1.09
C GLN A 91 -13.35 5.78 0.06
N LEU A 92 -13.66 6.01 -1.20
CA LEU A 92 -13.05 5.34 -2.35
C LEU A 92 -12.23 6.36 -3.14
N VAL A 93 -10.96 6.02 -3.41
CA VAL A 93 -10.01 6.88 -4.13
C VAL A 93 -9.46 6.15 -5.34
N MET A 94 -9.67 6.71 -6.52
CA MET A 94 -9.09 6.19 -7.76
C MET A 94 -7.72 6.82 -8.01
N MET A 95 -6.71 5.98 -8.21
CA MET A 95 -5.36 6.38 -8.60
C MET A 95 -5.31 6.60 -10.12
N ALA A 96 -6.17 7.50 -10.59
CA ALA A 96 -6.33 7.91 -11.97
C ALA A 96 -6.63 9.42 -12.01
N PRO A 97 -6.38 10.10 -13.16
CA PRO A 97 -6.66 11.53 -13.31
C PRO A 97 -8.16 11.87 -13.14
N GLU A 98 -9.00 10.98 -13.59
CA GLU A 98 -10.46 11.12 -13.49
C GLU A 98 -11.04 10.02 -12.60
N ALA A 99 -11.96 10.40 -11.74
CA ALA A 99 -12.73 9.48 -10.91
C ALA A 99 -14.23 9.69 -11.16
N ARG A 100 -15.00 8.59 -11.08
CA ARG A 100 -16.47 8.62 -11.18
C ARG A 100 -17.06 8.40 -9.79
N THR A 101 -18.12 9.13 -9.47
CA THR A 101 -18.86 8.91 -8.22
C THR A 101 -19.17 7.42 -8.01
N PRO A 102 -18.95 6.86 -6.80
CA PRO A 102 -18.65 7.54 -5.52
C PRO A 102 -17.16 7.83 -5.25
N ALA A 103 -16.25 7.54 -6.16
CA ALA A 103 -14.82 7.75 -5.97
C ALA A 103 -14.42 9.22 -6.19
N ILE A 104 -13.34 9.63 -5.50
CA ILE A 104 -12.60 10.86 -5.79
C ILE A 104 -11.26 10.51 -6.45
N SER A 105 -10.64 11.47 -7.14
CA SER A 105 -9.31 11.28 -7.72
C SER A 105 -8.21 11.29 -6.64
N PHE A 106 -7.06 10.68 -6.95
CA PHE A 106 -5.91 10.70 -6.04
C PHE A 106 -5.40 12.12 -5.80
N GLU A 107 -5.46 12.99 -6.79
CA GLU A 107 -5.10 14.40 -6.67
C GLU A 107 -6.02 15.14 -5.69
N GLU A 108 -7.33 14.97 -5.82
CA GLU A 108 -8.31 15.53 -4.90
C GLU A 108 -8.11 15.04 -3.47
N PHE A 109 -7.86 13.73 -3.31
CA PHE A 109 -7.51 13.16 -2.01
C PHE A 109 -6.27 13.82 -1.41
N LEU A 110 -5.18 13.98 -2.19
CA LEU A 110 -3.96 14.63 -1.72
C LEU A 110 -4.17 16.10 -1.33
N ALA A 111 -4.98 16.83 -2.11
CA ALA A 111 -5.33 18.22 -1.83
C ALA A 111 -6.05 18.37 -0.47
N GLY A 112 -6.84 17.39 -0.07
CA GLY A 112 -7.48 17.33 1.26
C GLY A 112 -6.51 17.45 2.42
N GLY A 113 -5.25 17.06 2.23
CA GLY A 113 -4.19 17.16 3.25
C GLY A 113 -3.84 18.59 3.67
N ALA A 114 -4.19 19.60 2.88
CA ALA A 114 -4.01 21.01 3.23
C ALA A 114 -4.82 21.43 4.49
N LYS A 115 -5.88 20.68 4.82
CA LYS A 115 -6.72 20.92 6.02
C LYS A 115 -6.01 20.59 7.34
N ILE A 116 -4.90 19.85 7.29
CA ILE A 116 -4.14 19.41 8.47
C ILE A 116 -2.95 20.34 8.69
N ASP A 117 -2.92 21.02 9.81
CA ASP A 117 -1.80 21.87 10.21
C ASP A 117 -0.56 21.04 10.62
N ALA A 118 0.57 21.75 10.78
CA ALA A 118 1.84 21.12 11.12
C ALA A 118 1.81 20.46 12.52
N ALA A 119 1.17 21.10 13.49
CA ALA A 119 1.14 20.60 14.87
C ALA A 119 0.31 19.32 14.97
N THR A 120 -0.84 19.25 14.32
CA THR A 120 -1.69 18.05 14.22
C THR A 120 -0.94 16.93 13.56
N TYR A 121 -0.24 17.19 12.45
CA TYR A 121 0.56 16.20 11.74
C TYR A 121 1.70 15.65 12.63
N GLU A 122 2.49 16.53 13.25
CA GLU A 122 3.61 16.10 14.11
C GLU A 122 3.12 15.30 15.33
N LYS A 123 1.99 15.69 15.92
CA LYS A 123 1.36 14.93 17.00
C LYS A 123 0.96 13.52 16.57
N ALA A 124 0.41 13.37 15.35
CA ALA A 124 0.07 12.07 14.81
C ALA A 124 1.33 11.22 14.59
N CYS A 125 2.36 11.79 13.97
CA CYS A 125 3.64 11.10 13.73
C CYS A 125 4.32 10.66 15.03
N ALA A 126 4.25 11.48 16.09
CA ALA A 126 4.84 11.17 17.39
C ALA A 126 4.17 9.99 18.12
N ARG A 127 2.99 9.54 17.68
CA ARG A 127 2.30 8.36 18.24
C ARG A 127 2.81 7.05 17.71
N ALA A 128 3.32 7.02 16.47
CA ALA A 128 3.81 5.79 15.85
C ALA A 128 5.00 5.20 16.63
N ARG A 129 4.99 3.89 16.83
CA ARG A 129 5.99 3.13 17.60
C ARG A 129 6.49 1.93 16.79
N PRO A 130 7.71 1.45 17.03
CA PRO A 130 8.24 0.27 16.36
C PRO A 130 7.40 -1.01 16.55
N GLY A 131 6.67 -1.11 17.67
CA GLY A 131 5.79 -2.25 17.94
C GLY A 131 4.44 -2.20 17.22
N ASP A 132 4.07 -1.08 16.63
CA ASP A 132 2.79 -0.92 15.95
C ASP A 132 2.76 -1.76 14.66
N ALA A 133 1.60 -2.31 14.35
CA ALA A 133 1.35 -2.95 13.06
C ALA A 133 1.43 -1.89 11.94
N ALA A 134 2.13 -2.20 10.86
CA ALA A 134 2.27 -1.32 9.70
C ALA A 134 1.78 -1.96 8.39
N LEU A 135 1.73 -3.27 8.33
CA LEU A 135 1.38 -4.03 7.13
C LEU A 135 0.52 -5.23 7.49
N ILE A 136 -0.52 -5.48 6.70
CA ILE A 136 -1.25 -6.74 6.67
C ILE A 136 -0.91 -7.46 5.38
N VAL A 137 -0.52 -8.74 5.47
CA VAL A 137 -0.33 -9.62 4.31
C VAL A 137 -1.27 -10.81 4.44
N TYR A 138 -2.14 -11.00 3.46
CA TYR A 138 -2.99 -12.19 3.40
C TYR A 138 -2.23 -13.38 2.82
N THR A 139 -2.34 -14.52 3.49
CA THR A 139 -1.75 -15.79 3.06
C THR A 139 -2.85 -16.81 2.85
N SER A 140 -2.64 -17.75 1.94
CA SER A 140 -3.54 -18.90 1.74
C SER A 140 -3.58 -19.72 3.03
N GLY A 141 -4.69 -19.68 3.74
CA GLY A 141 -4.88 -20.47 4.95
C GLY A 141 -5.06 -21.95 4.61
N SER A 142 -4.52 -22.84 5.45
CA SER A 142 -4.74 -24.31 5.37
C SER A 142 -6.22 -24.70 5.49
N THR A 143 -7.07 -23.79 5.96
CA THR A 143 -8.52 -23.99 6.17
C THR A 143 -9.38 -23.43 5.02
N GLY A 144 -8.78 -23.00 3.91
CA GLY A 144 -9.48 -22.50 2.72
C GLY A 144 -9.73 -20.99 2.68
N GLN A 145 -9.81 -20.32 3.82
CA GLN A 145 -9.95 -18.85 3.85
C GLN A 145 -8.59 -18.18 4.09
N PRO A 146 -8.27 -17.09 3.35
CA PRO A 146 -7.04 -16.32 3.57
C PRO A 146 -6.98 -15.76 5.00
N LYS A 147 -5.77 -15.71 5.57
CA LYS A 147 -5.52 -15.15 6.90
C LYS A 147 -4.61 -13.94 6.81
N GLY A 148 -5.01 -12.84 7.45
CA GLY A 148 -4.23 -11.60 7.52
C GLY A 148 -3.13 -11.69 8.59
N ALA A 149 -1.87 -11.74 8.17
CA ALA A 149 -0.72 -11.66 9.06
C ALA A 149 -0.34 -10.20 9.28
N LEU A 150 -0.32 -9.77 10.55
CA LEU A 150 0.12 -8.42 10.95
C LEU A 150 1.65 -8.38 11.13
N LEU A 151 2.31 -7.44 10.45
CA LEU A 151 3.73 -7.19 10.57
C LEU A 151 3.96 -5.84 11.25
N SER A 152 4.80 -5.85 12.30
CA SER A 152 5.14 -4.61 13.00
C SER A 152 6.17 -3.77 12.23
N GLN A 153 6.07 -2.45 12.38
CA GLN A 153 6.99 -1.50 11.75
C GLN A 153 8.46 -1.81 12.09
N GLY A 154 8.75 -2.04 13.36
CA GLY A 154 10.11 -2.38 13.82
C GLY A 154 10.60 -3.72 13.30
N GLY A 155 9.71 -4.73 13.18
CA GLY A 155 10.03 -6.03 12.60
C GLY A 155 10.41 -5.91 11.13
N ILE A 156 9.63 -5.15 10.35
CA ILE A 156 9.89 -4.86 8.94
C ILE A 156 11.26 -4.19 8.77
N VAL A 157 11.50 -3.08 9.50
CA VAL A 157 12.76 -2.31 9.41
C VAL A 157 13.96 -3.17 9.81
N ARG A 158 13.84 -3.96 10.90
CA ARG A 158 14.93 -4.86 11.35
C ARG A 158 15.25 -5.90 10.29
N THR A 159 14.25 -6.52 9.68
CA THR A 159 14.45 -7.50 8.60
C THR A 159 15.19 -6.87 7.43
N CYS A 160 14.79 -5.66 7.01
CA CYS A 160 15.46 -4.95 5.92
C CYS A 160 16.90 -4.57 6.25
N LEU A 161 17.17 -4.12 7.49
CA LEU A 161 18.55 -3.83 7.95
C LEU A 161 19.43 -5.06 7.93
N GLU A 162 18.94 -6.22 8.38
CA GLU A 162 19.70 -7.48 8.32
C GLU A 162 19.95 -7.91 6.87
N GLN A 163 18.97 -7.78 6.00
CA GLN A 163 19.16 -8.08 4.57
C GLN A 163 20.20 -7.15 3.93
N CYS A 164 20.18 -5.85 4.23
CA CYS A 164 21.17 -4.90 3.74
C CYS A 164 22.60 -5.26 4.16
N ARG A 165 22.81 -5.84 5.34
CA ARG A 165 24.14 -6.29 5.79
C ARG A 165 24.73 -7.41 4.93
N HIS A 166 23.87 -8.22 4.31
CA HIS A 166 24.29 -9.37 3.50
C HIS A 166 24.30 -9.10 2.00
N TRP A 167 23.46 -8.19 1.56
CA TRP A 167 23.23 -7.91 0.11
C TRP A 167 23.47 -6.44 -0.24
N TRP A 168 24.39 -5.80 0.47
CA TRP A 168 24.69 -4.41 0.23
C TRP A 168 25.38 -4.21 -1.13
N ALA A 169 24.92 -3.23 -1.89
CA ALA A 169 25.56 -2.72 -3.10
C ALA A 169 25.51 -1.18 -3.09
N GLU A 170 26.55 -0.53 -3.59
CA GLU A 170 26.60 0.93 -3.73
C GLU A 170 26.74 1.33 -5.21
N PRO A 171 25.80 2.11 -5.74
CA PRO A 171 24.53 2.54 -5.15
C PRO A 171 23.54 1.40 -5.01
N PHE A 172 22.75 1.38 -3.91
CA PHE A 172 21.71 0.39 -3.73
C PHE A 172 20.53 0.69 -4.65
N ARG A 173 20.30 -0.19 -5.61
CA ARG A 173 19.17 -0.11 -6.56
C ARG A 173 18.48 -1.46 -6.61
N ILE A 174 17.17 -1.48 -6.52
CA ILE A 174 16.40 -2.73 -6.57
C ILE A 174 15.21 -2.59 -7.54
N ILE A 175 15.02 -3.61 -8.39
CA ILE A 175 13.86 -3.70 -9.26
C ILE A 175 12.73 -4.38 -8.48
N ILE A 176 11.59 -3.70 -8.41
CA ILE A 176 10.36 -4.26 -7.84
C ILE A 176 9.49 -4.71 -9.00
N ASN A 177 9.54 -6.00 -9.29
CA ASN A 177 8.81 -6.67 -10.36
C ASN A 177 7.87 -7.78 -9.84
N VAL A 178 7.66 -7.81 -8.52
CA VAL A 178 6.80 -8.77 -7.83
C VAL A 178 5.61 -8.05 -7.18
N PRO A 179 4.50 -8.77 -6.94
CA PRO A 179 3.31 -8.15 -6.36
C PRO A 179 3.57 -7.47 -5.01
N VAL A 180 3.13 -6.23 -4.87
CA VAL A 180 3.35 -5.41 -3.66
C VAL A 180 2.41 -5.77 -2.50
N ASN A 181 1.35 -6.51 -2.76
CA ASN A 181 0.49 -7.10 -1.73
C ASN A 181 1.15 -8.29 -0.98
N HIS A 182 2.38 -8.65 -1.37
CA HIS A 182 3.19 -9.70 -0.76
C HIS A 182 4.46 -9.12 -0.12
N ILE A 183 4.99 -9.81 0.90
CA ILE A 183 6.22 -9.37 1.60
C ILE A 183 7.42 -9.19 0.65
N GLY A 184 7.49 -9.98 -0.43
CA GLY A 184 8.55 -9.84 -1.44
C GLY A 184 8.58 -8.46 -2.08
N GLY A 185 7.43 -7.92 -2.48
CA GLY A 185 7.33 -6.58 -3.05
C GLY A 185 7.38 -5.46 -2.00
N ALA A 186 6.53 -5.54 -0.97
CA ALA A 186 6.41 -4.47 0.02
C ALA A 186 7.61 -4.39 0.97
N VAL A 187 8.12 -5.51 1.47
CA VAL A 187 9.19 -5.52 2.50
C VAL A 187 10.55 -5.70 1.84
N GLN A 188 10.78 -6.84 1.17
CA GLN A 188 12.10 -7.19 0.64
C GLN A 188 12.50 -6.32 -0.57
N GLY A 189 11.55 -5.78 -1.31
CA GLY A 189 11.80 -4.79 -2.37
C GLY A 189 11.74 -3.36 -1.83
N ALA A 190 10.53 -2.85 -1.68
CA ALA A 190 10.26 -1.43 -1.46
C ALA A 190 10.87 -0.89 -0.16
N THR A 191 10.64 -1.55 0.99
CA THR A 191 11.14 -1.06 2.27
C THR A 191 12.65 -1.22 2.39
N GLN A 192 13.24 -2.25 1.80
CA GLN A 192 14.69 -2.45 1.82
C GLN A 192 15.43 -1.28 1.17
N ALA A 193 14.99 -0.81 -0.01
CA ALA A 193 15.59 0.36 -0.64
C ALA A 193 15.41 1.63 0.19
N LEU A 194 14.24 1.82 0.83
CA LEU A 194 14.03 2.97 1.74
C LEU A 194 15.01 2.95 2.92
N VAL A 195 15.19 1.79 3.55
CA VAL A 195 16.11 1.61 4.70
C VAL A 195 17.57 1.78 4.28
N ALA A 196 17.93 1.35 3.08
CA ALA A 196 19.26 1.50 2.52
C ALA A 196 19.57 2.93 2.00
N GLY A 197 18.57 3.82 1.94
CA GLY A 197 18.73 5.11 1.26
C GLY A 197 18.92 4.98 -0.25
N GLY A 198 18.42 3.90 -0.82
CA GLY A 198 18.60 3.50 -2.21
C GLY A 198 17.47 3.92 -3.13
N THR A 199 17.42 3.30 -4.31
CA THR A 199 16.45 3.57 -5.37
C THR A 199 15.59 2.34 -5.63
N ASN A 200 14.27 2.54 -5.65
CA ASN A 200 13.31 1.56 -6.17
C ASN A 200 13.07 1.83 -7.65
N VAL A 201 13.30 0.83 -8.48
CA VAL A 201 12.91 0.81 -9.89
C VAL A 201 11.63 0.00 -9.99
N LEU A 202 10.50 0.67 -10.22
CA LEU A 202 9.18 0.04 -10.20
C LEU A 202 8.85 -0.51 -11.59
N MET A 203 8.63 -1.81 -11.68
CA MET A 203 8.20 -2.49 -12.89
C MET A 203 6.75 -2.97 -12.69
N GLU A 204 5.80 -2.23 -13.23
CA GLU A 204 4.37 -2.49 -13.06
C GLU A 204 3.94 -3.85 -13.59
N ARG A 205 4.53 -4.26 -14.72
CA ARG A 205 4.38 -5.59 -15.31
C ARG A 205 5.72 -6.30 -15.35
N PHE A 206 5.74 -7.56 -14.99
CA PHE A 206 6.94 -8.37 -15.16
C PHE A 206 7.16 -8.66 -16.65
N ASP A 207 8.23 -8.09 -17.18
CA ASP A 207 8.70 -8.35 -18.55
C ASP A 207 10.20 -8.74 -18.51
N PRO A 208 10.50 -10.05 -18.65
CA PRO A 208 11.89 -10.51 -18.64
C PRO A 208 12.76 -9.88 -19.73
N ALA A 209 12.17 -9.49 -20.86
CA ALA A 209 12.90 -8.89 -21.98
C ALA A 209 13.33 -7.43 -21.68
N ALA A 210 12.58 -6.72 -20.83
CA ALA A 210 12.91 -5.36 -20.42
C ALA A 210 13.97 -5.30 -19.31
N ILE A 211 14.18 -6.38 -18.53
CA ILE A 211 15.10 -6.37 -17.37
C ILE A 211 16.54 -5.98 -17.74
N PRO A 212 17.16 -6.50 -18.80
CA PRO A 212 18.53 -6.09 -19.15
C PRO A 212 18.68 -4.57 -19.34
N GLY A 213 17.78 -3.93 -20.07
CA GLY A 213 17.80 -2.48 -20.30
C GLY A 213 17.44 -1.64 -19.06
N VAL A 214 16.87 -2.24 -18.03
CA VAL A 214 16.62 -1.56 -16.74
C VAL A 214 17.83 -1.64 -15.82
N ILE A 215 18.70 -2.66 -16.00
CA ILE A 215 19.92 -2.86 -15.20
C ILE A 215 21.06 -1.95 -15.69
N GLU A 216 21.14 -1.68 -17.01
CA GLU A 216 22.12 -0.77 -17.61
C GLU A 216 21.88 0.69 -17.23
#